data_f3297742c13a00f5f506ee9aa16c2a17
#
_entry.id   f3297742c13a00f5f506ee9aa16c2a17
#
_cell.length_a   1.000
_cell.length_b   1.000
_cell.length_c   1.000
_cell.angle_alpha   90.00
_cell.angle_beta   90.00
_cell.angle_gamma   90.00
#
_symmetry.space_group_name_H-M   'P 1'
#
loop_
_entity.id
_entity.type
_entity.pdbx_description
1 polymer ?
#
loop_
_entity_poly.entity_id
_entity_poly.type
_entity_poly.pdbx_seq_one_letter_code
_entity_poly.pdbx_strand_id
1 'polypeptide(L)'
;TKWDTYEVLKNSRTLMDYFYQNKYYTVGTGKILHHMVRGEWKNFGNRADYGPFAYDGNDNQPHPDTPAPYSEIGPVDGSFGPLVSLEGRTTEDGKPLMWRTGGWQKVDELKIYPSGENDPTPDEKNGNWAVEQLQALAVTKAKNRKPFFMGVGFIRPHTPLIVPQKFFDMFPV
;
A
#
# COMPACT_ATOMS: atom_id res chain seq x y z
N THR A 1 -13.49 13.09 -5.98
CA THR A 1 -13.25 14.52 -6.32
C THR A 1 -11.75 14.79 -6.23
N LYS A 2 -11.18 15.38 -7.28
CA LYS A 2 -9.77 15.75 -7.30
C LYS A 2 -9.60 17.02 -6.47
N TRP A 3 -8.90 16.93 -5.35
CA TRP A 3 -8.68 18.04 -4.43
C TRP A 3 -7.95 19.24 -5.07
N ASP A 4 -7.09 18.98 -6.06
CA ASP A 4 -6.31 19.97 -6.80
C ASP A 4 -7.14 20.78 -7.83
N THR A 5 -8.43 20.48 -7.99
CA THR A 5 -9.36 21.28 -8.78
C THR A 5 -9.97 22.45 -8.00
N TYR A 6 -9.85 22.43 -6.68
CA TYR A 6 -10.29 23.54 -5.84
C TYR A 6 -9.26 24.66 -5.84
N GLU A 7 -9.70 25.87 -6.15
CA GLU A 7 -8.80 27.02 -6.32
C GLU A 7 -7.92 27.28 -5.07
N VAL A 8 -8.53 27.21 -3.89
CA VAL A 8 -7.79 27.39 -2.62
C VAL A 8 -6.72 26.34 -2.45
N LEU A 9 -7.03 25.06 -2.68
CA LEU A 9 -6.08 23.96 -2.53
C LEU A 9 -5.03 23.95 -3.65
N LYS A 10 -5.40 24.30 -4.86
CA LYS A 10 -4.48 24.45 -6.00
C LYS A 10 -3.42 25.52 -5.74
N ASN A 11 -3.82 26.61 -5.11
CA ASN A 11 -2.95 27.76 -4.81
C ASN A 11 -2.27 27.66 -3.44
N SER A 12 -2.63 26.63 -2.63
CA SER A 12 -2.00 26.39 -1.34
C SER A 12 -0.70 25.61 -1.49
N ARG A 13 0.27 25.96 -0.69
CA ARG A 13 1.51 25.21 -0.57
C ARG A 13 1.24 23.92 0.20
N THR A 14 1.73 22.79 -0.31
CA THR A 14 1.68 21.54 0.45
C THR A 14 2.66 21.56 1.62
N LEU A 15 2.42 20.70 2.61
CA LEU A 15 3.34 20.56 3.74
C LEU A 15 4.74 20.13 3.28
N MET A 16 4.81 19.24 2.27
CA MET A 16 6.06 18.78 1.69
C MET A 16 6.83 19.92 1.04
N ASP A 17 6.16 20.76 0.25
CA ASP A 17 6.76 21.94 -0.40
C ASP A 17 7.28 22.93 0.63
N TYR A 18 6.54 23.12 1.73
CA TYR A 18 6.96 23.99 2.82
C TYR A 18 8.28 23.51 3.43
N PHE A 19 8.37 22.24 3.81
CA PHE A 19 9.60 21.69 4.37
C PHE A 19 10.77 21.70 3.36
N TYR A 20 10.50 21.35 2.11
CA TYR A 20 11.52 21.40 1.05
C TYR A 20 12.12 22.80 0.89
N GLN A 21 11.27 23.83 0.81
CA GLN A 21 11.69 25.23 0.66
C GLN A 21 12.45 25.74 1.90
N ASN A 22 12.15 25.20 3.08
CA ASN A 22 12.88 25.48 4.31
C ASN A 22 14.12 24.60 4.50
N LYS A 23 14.65 24.03 3.40
CA LYS A 23 15.91 23.27 3.35
C LYS A 23 15.91 21.93 4.10
N TYR A 24 14.76 21.38 4.42
CA TYR A 24 14.65 20.01 4.90
C TYR A 24 14.93 19.02 3.77
N TYR A 25 15.50 17.87 4.12
CA TYR A 25 15.57 16.73 3.22
C TYR A 25 14.23 16.00 3.26
N THR A 26 13.44 16.09 2.18
CA THR A 26 12.09 15.56 2.15
C THR A 26 12.07 14.15 1.55
N VAL A 27 11.53 13.20 2.28
CA VAL A 27 11.41 11.80 1.85
C VAL A 27 9.99 11.30 2.07
N GLY A 28 9.51 10.43 1.18
CA GLY A 28 8.15 9.91 1.28
C GLY A 28 7.99 8.54 0.65
N THR A 29 6.95 7.81 1.05
CA THR A 29 6.56 6.54 0.44
C THR A 29 5.07 6.25 0.67
N GLY A 30 4.47 5.48 -0.21
CA GLY A 30 3.10 4.99 -0.10
C GLY A 30 2.03 6.03 -0.40
N LYS A 31 0.87 5.88 0.24
CA LYS A 31 -0.30 6.74 0.02
C LYS A 31 -0.27 7.96 0.93
N ILE A 32 0.41 9.03 0.51
CA ILE A 32 0.47 10.29 1.26
C ILE A 32 -0.69 11.21 0.87
N LEU A 33 -1.02 11.28 -0.41
CA LEU A 33 -2.12 12.07 -0.93
C LEU A 33 -3.07 11.20 -1.75
N HIS A 34 -4.34 11.61 -1.78
CA HIS A 34 -5.33 10.96 -2.61
C HIS A 34 -5.14 11.32 -4.08
N HIS A 35 -5.14 10.34 -4.97
CA HIS A 35 -4.99 10.37 -6.42
C HIS A 35 -3.58 10.66 -6.97
N MET A 36 -2.67 11.28 -6.27
CA MET A 36 -1.32 11.53 -6.78
C MET A 36 -0.28 11.71 -5.68
N VAL A 37 0.96 11.49 -6.07
CA VAL A 37 2.13 11.94 -5.29
C VAL A 37 2.42 13.36 -5.73
N ARG A 38 2.10 14.34 -4.90
CA ARG A 38 2.40 15.75 -5.11
C ARG A 38 3.32 16.26 -4.02
N GLY A 39 4.03 17.33 -4.32
CA GLY A 39 5.00 17.95 -3.44
C GLY A 39 6.43 17.64 -3.83
N GLU A 40 7.33 18.43 -3.31
CA GLU A 40 8.76 18.32 -3.59
C GLU A 40 9.40 17.26 -2.67
N TRP A 41 9.70 16.13 -3.26
CA TRP A 41 10.37 15.03 -2.60
C TRP A 41 11.79 14.84 -3.13
N LYS A 42 12.77 14.81 -2.23
CA LYS A 42 14.16 14.48 -2.59
C LYS A 42 14.33 12.99 -2.85
N ASN A 43 13.59 12.19 -2.13
CA ASN A 43 13.52 10.75 -2.37
C ASN A 43 12.10 10.26 -2.13
N PHE A 44 11.56 9.47 -3.05
CA PHE A 44 10.26 8.85 -2.91
C PHE A 44 10.37 7.36 -3.19
N GLY A 45 9.92 6.54 -2.25
CA GLY A 45 9.93 5.09 -2.33
C GLY A 45 8.81 4.54 -3.23
N ASN A 46 7.99 3.70 -2.67
CA ASN A 46 6.90 3.06 -3.40
C ASN A 46 5.72 4.01 -3.59
N ARG A 47 5.02 3.88 -4.70
CA ARG A 47 3.72 4.54 -4.90
C ARG A 47 2.63 3.78 -4.14
N ALA A 48 1.47 4.43 -3.99
CA ALA A 48 0.28 3.79 -3.43
C ALA A 48 -0.10 2.53 -4.22
N ASP A 49 -0.21 1.41 -3.53
CA ASP A 49 -0.61 0.13 -4.08
C ASP A 49 -1.68 -0.48 -3.17
N TYR A 50 -2.87 -0.66 -3.71
CA TYR A 50 -4.05 -1.14 -2.97
C TYR A 50 -4.09 -2.66 -2.77
N GLY A 51 -3.17 -3.40 -3.41
CA GLY A 51 -3.04 -4.85 -3.21
C GLY A 51 -2.72 -5.23 -1.75
N PRO A 52 -2.78 -6.52 -1.43
CA PRO A 52 -3.01 -7.63 -2.35
C PRO A 52 -4.46 -7.75 -2.81
N PHE A 53 -4.65 -8.27 -4.03
CA PHE A 53 -5.94 -8.68 -4.59
C PHE A 53 -5.87 -10.16 -4.95
N ALA A 54 -6.97 -10.90 -4.76
CA ALA A 54 -7.14 -12.15 -5.47
C ALA A 54 -7.29 -11.86 -6.97
N TYR A 55 -6.68 -12.68 -7.82
CA TYR A 55 -6.55 -12.41 -9.26
C TYR A 55 -6.64 -13.72 -10.05
N ASP A 56 -7.42 -13.74 -11.13
CA ASP A 56 -7.68 -14.92 -11.95
C ASP A 56 -6.82 -15.01 -13.23
N GLY A 57 -5.81 -14.13 -13.33
CA GLY A 57 -5.00 -13.99 -14.53
C GLY A 57 -5.47 -12.89 -15.48
N ASN A 58 -6.73 -12.42 -15.35
CA ASN A 58 -7.31 -11.33 -16.14
C ASN A 58 -7.81 -10.19 -15.26
N ASP A 59 -8.60 -10.52 -14.24
CA ASP A 59 -9.28 -9.54 -13.41
C ASP A 59 -9.06 -9.78 -11.91
N ASN A 60 -9.20 -8.71 -11.12
CA ASN A 60 -9.25 -8.83 -9.69
C ASN A 60 -10.55 -9.52 -9.28
N GLN A 61 -10.45 -10.44 -8.34
CA GLN A 61 -11.55 -11.16 -7.75
C GLN A 61 -11.75 -10.79 -6.28
N PRO A 62 -12.97 -10.89 -5.73
CA PRO A 62 -13.15 -10.81 -4.29
C PRO A 62 -12.32 -11.89 -3.58
N HIS A 63 -11.99 -11.66 -2.33
CA HIS A 63 -11.37 -12.71 -1.51
C HIS A 63 -12.28 -13.93 -1.47
N PRO A 64 -11.78 -15.15 -1.74
CA PRO A 64 -12.62 -16.33 -1.93
C PRO A 64 -13.44 -16.74 -0.71
N ASP A 65 -13.09 -16.27 0.48
CA ASP A 65 -13.83 -16.52 1.71
C ASP A 65 -14.74 -15.36 2.12
N THR A 66 -14.82 -14.31 1.31
CA THR A 66 -15.77 -13.20 1.57
C THR A 66 -17.20 -13.70 1.29
N PRO A 67 -18.10 -13.67 2.30
CA PRO A 67 -19.48 -14.14 2.12
C PRO A 67 -20.33 -13.14 1.32
N ALA A 68 -21.40 -13.67 0.69
CA ALA A 68 -22.46 -12.80 0.17
C ALA A 68 -23.18 -12.08 1.34
N PRO A 69 -23.72 -10.87 1.13
CA PRO A 69 -23.71 -10.13 -0.14
C PRO A 69 -22.43 -9.31 -0.41
N TYR A 70 -21.44 -9.37 0.47
CA TYR A 70 -20.25 -8.52 0.35
C TYR A 70 -19.40 -8.85 -0.88
N SER A 71 -19.23 -10.13 -1.20
CA SER A 71 -18.51 -10.56 -2.40
C SER A 71 -19.12 -10.02 -3.71
N GLU A 72 -20.42 -9.73 -3.71
CA GLU A 72 -21.14 -9.18 -4.86
C GLU A 72 -20.84 -7.69 -5.11
N ILE A 73 -20.32 -6.97 -4.09
CA ILE A 73 -19.93 -5.56 -4.21
C ILE A 73 -18.67 -5.43 -5.09
N GLY A 74 -17.83 -6.45 -5.11
CA GLY A 74 -16.66 -6.54 -5.97
C GLY A 74 -15.32 -6.66 -5.24
N PRO A 75 -14.23 -6.75 -6.02
CA PRO A 75 -12.90 -7.12 -5.49
C PRO A 75 -12.22 -6.05 -4.64
N VAL A 76 -12.73 -4.83 -4.64
CA VAL A 76 -12.17 -3.72 -3.84
C VAL A 76 -13.01 -3.51 -2.59
N ASP A 77 -14.22 -2.96 -2.74
CA ASP A 77 -14.99 -2.47 -1.60
C ASP A 77 -15.70 -3.56 -0.81
N GLY A 78 -15.97 -4.70 -1.44
CA GLY A 78 -16.62 -5.84 -0.81
C GLY A 78 -15.67 -6.94 -0.32
N SER A 79 -14.39 -6.83 -0.62
CA SER A 79 -13.43 -7.91 -0.38
C SER A 79 -12.71 -7.78 0.96
N PHE A 80 -12.74 -8.85 1.77
CA PHE A 80 -12.03 -8.90 3.05
C PHE A 80 -11.69 -10.34 3.43
N GLY A 81 -10.62 -10.51 4.19
CA GLY A 81 -10.18 -11.81 4.70
C GLY A 81 -8.68 -11.87 4.98
N PRO A 82 -8.21 -12.97 5.55
CA PRO A 82 -6.79 -13.17 5.80
C PRO A 82 -6.02 -13.44 4.50
N LEU A 83 -4.80 -12.93 4.43
CA LEU A 83 -3.86 -13.28 3.37
C LEU A 83 -3.31 -14.69 3.62
N VAL A 84 -3.93 -15.67 2.99
CA VAL A 84 -3.59 -17.10 3.09
C VAL A 84 -3.27 -17.68 1.72
N SER A 85 -2.74 -18.92 1.66
CA SER A 85 -2.48 -19.59 0.39
C SER A 85 -3.76 -19.72 -0.44
N LEU A 86 -3.65 -19.41 -1.73
CA LEU A 86 -4.70 -19.65 -2.73
C LEU A 86 -4.43 -20.90 -3.57
N GLU A 87 -3.46 -21.71 -3.19
CA GLU A 87 -3.15 -22.96 -3.89
C GLU A 87 -4.40 -23.87 -3.98
N GLY A 88 -4.73 -24.29 -5.21
CA GLY A 88 -5.91 -25.09 -5.48
C GLY A 88 -7.25 -24.34 -5.46
N ARG A 89 -7.25 -23.04 -5.16
CA ARG A 89 -8.46 -22.21 -5.22
C ARG A 89 -8.70 -21.72 -6.66
N THR A 90 -9.95 -21.72 -7.06
CA THR A 90 -10.38 -21.27 -8.38
C THR A 90 -11.59 -20.35 -8.29
N THR A 91 -11.83 -19.60 -9.36
CA THR A 91 -13.11 -18.92 -9.59
C THR A 91 -14.21 -19.95 -9.89
N GLU A 92 -15.45 -19.49 -9.97
CA GLU A 92 -16.60 -20.35 -10.33
C GLU A 92 -16.46 -20.97 -11.73
N ASP A 93 -15.82 -20.27 -12.67
CA ASP A 93 -15.52 -20.76 -14.02
C ASP A 93 -14.21 -21.56 -14.11
N GLY A 94 -13.60 -21.90 -12.96
CA GLY A 94 -12.46 -22.81 -12.84
C GLY A 94 -11.09 -22.20 -13.09
N LYS A 95 -10.96 -20.88 -13.18
CA LYS A 95 -9.65 -20.23 -13.33
C LYS A 95 -8.89 -20.21 -12.00
N PRO A 96 -7.60 -20.56 -11.99
CA PRO A 96 -6.81 -20.53 -10.77
C PRO A 96 -6.67 -19.11 -10.22
N LEU A 97 -6.69 -19.00 -8.89
CA LEU A 97 -6.49 -17.74 -8.18
C LEU A 97 -5.04 -17.60 -7.69
N MET A 98 -4.53 -16.40 -7.77
CA MET A 98 -3.26 -16.01 -7.16
C MET A 98 -3.40 -14.65 -6.46
N TRP A 99 -2.48 -14.34 -5.55
CA TRP A 99 -2.39 -12.99 -5.02
C TRP A 99 -1.56 -12.10 -5.92
N ARG A 100 -2.05 -10.90 -6.16
CA ARG A 100 -1.30 -9.89 -6.90
C ARG A 100 -1.23 -8.55 -6.19
N THR A 101 -0.12 -7.82 -6.40
CA THR A 101 0.13 -6.42 -6.08
C THR A 101 0.54 -5.67 -7.35
N GLY A 102 1.07 -4.45 -7.25
CA GLY A 102 1.56 -3.67 -8.39
C GLY A 102 0.63 -2.52 -8.79
N GLY A 103 -0.35 -2.20 -7.94
CA GLY A 103 -1.32 -1.13 -8.20
C GLY A 103 -2.26 -1.47 -9.36
N TRP A 104 -2.64 -0.45 -10.16
CA TRP A 104 -3.58 -0.60 -11.26
C TRP A 104 -2.91 -0.88 -12.61
N GLN A 105 -1.59 -0.71 -12.71
CA GLN A 105 -0.86 -0.74 -13.98
C GLN A 105 0.05 -1.96 -14.13
N LYS A 106 0.32 -2.68 -13.05
CA LYS A 106 1.28 -3.78 -13.03
C LYS A 106 0.71 -4.95 -12.22
N VAL A 107 0.98 -6.16 -12.69
CA VAL A 107 0.69 -7.39 -11.97
C VAL A 107 1.99 -7.93 -11.43
N ASP A 108 2.18 -7.82 -10.11
CA ASP A 108 3.28 -8.45 -9.38
C ASP A 108 2.67 -9.56 -8.50
N GLU A 109 3.08 -10.79 -8.71
CA GLU A 109 2.67 -11.91 -7.87
C GLU A 109 3.13 -11.66 -6.43
N LEU A 110 2.26 -11.98 -5.46
CA LEU A 110 2.61 -12.02 -4.04
C LEU A 110 2.47 -13.46 -3.56
N LYS A 111 3.56 -14.05 -3.12
CA LYS A 111 3.61 -15.46 -2.71
C LYS A 111 3.35 -15.63 -1.23
N ILE A 112 2.63 -16.70 -0.92
CA ILE A 112 2.54 -17.26 0.44
C ILE A 112 3.38 -18.52 0.45
N TYR A 113 4.28 -18.61 1.42
CA TYR A 113 5.20 -19.75 1.55
C TYR A 113 4.60 -20.85 2.44
N PRO A 114 5.05 -22.09 2.31
CA PRO A 114 4.58 -23.20 3.15
C PRO A 114 4.78 -23.00 4.66
N SER A 115 5.71 -22.11 5.06
CA SER A 115 5.89 -21.67 6.45
C SER A 115 4.74 -20.82 6.99
N GLY A 116 3.83 -20.35 6.13
CA GLY A 116 2.81 -19.36 6.49
C GLY A 116 3.29 -17.91 6.38
N GLU A 117 4.55 -17.70 6.03
CA GLU A 117 5.08 -16.36 5.70
C GLU A 117 4.58 -15.92 4.33
N ASN A 118 4.63 -14.62 4.07
CA ASN A 118 4.27 -14.04 2.79
C ASN A 118 5.37 -13.09 2.26
N ASP A 119 5.39 -12.89 0.95
CA ASP A 119 6.09 -11.75 0.38
C ASP A 119 5.58 -10.46 1.03
N PRO A 120 6.41 -9.44 1.21
CA PRO A 120 5.98 -8.18 1.82
C PRO A 120 4.80 -7.57 1.07
N THR A 121 3.70 -7.31 1.78
CA THR A 121 2.58 -6.53 1.26
C THR A 121 3.01 -5.10 0.93
N PRO A 122 2.24 -4.35 0.13
CA PRO A 122 2.56 -2.96 -0.17
C PRO A 122 2.80 -2.09 1.07
N ASP A 123 2.01 -2.28 2.13
CA ASP A 123 2.20 -1.53 3.38
C ASP A 123 3.44 -1.97 4.15
N GLU A 124 3.77 -3.27 4.17
CA GLU A 124 5.03 -3.77 4.73
C GLU A 124 6.24 -3.24 3.94
N LYS A 125 6.16 -3.19 2.59
CA LYS A 125 7.20 -2.55 1.76
C LYS A 125 7.41 -1.09 2.11
N ASN A 126 6.33 -0.34 2.34
CA ASN A 126 6.40 1.07 2.77
C ASN A 126 7.03 1.21 4.15
N GLY A 127 6.65 0.35 5.10
CA GLY A 127 7.24 0.32 6.44
C GLY A 127 8.73 0.01 6.41
N ASN A 128 9.14 -1.03 5.69
CA ASN A 128 10.53 -1.42 5.54
C ASN A 128 11.38 -0.29 4.92
N TRP A 129 10.89 0.29 3.82
CA TRP A 129 11.55 1.43 3.19
C TRP A 129 11.72 2.61 4.17
N ALA A 130 10.70 2.91 4.97
CA ALA A 130 10.77 4.00 5.94
C ALA A 130 11.85 3.74 7.01
N VAL A 131 11.94 2.51 7.51
CA VAL A 131 12.98 2.11 8.46
C VAL A 131 14.39 2.26 7.86
N GLU A 132 14.60 1.78 6.63
CA GLU A 132 15.87 1.92 5.91
C GLU A 132 16.25 3.39 5.72
N GLN A 133 15.29 4.23 5.33
CA GLN A 133 15.54 5.67 5.18
C GLN A 133 15.86 6.34 6.52
N LEU A 134 15.18 5.98 7.61
CA LEU A 134 15.49 6.52 8.94
C LEU A 134 16.91 6.17 9.38
N GLN A 135 17.33 4.93 9.16
CA GLN A 135 18.71 4.49 9.46
C GLN A 135 19.74 5.28 8.64
N ALA A 136 19.52 5.42 7.33
CA ALA A 136 20.39 6.19 6.46
C ALA A 136 20.46 7.68 6.84
N LEU A 137 19.31 8.29 7.17
CA LEU A 137 19.21 9.67 7.58
C LEU A 137 19.83 9.93 8.95
N ALA A 138 19.76 8.99 9.89
CA ALA A 138 20.41 9.09 11.19
C ALA A 138 21.92 9.22 11.04
N VAL A 139 22.54 8.39 10.18
CA VAL A 139 23.98 8.45 9.86
C VAL A 139 24.33 9.78 9.18
N THR A 140 23.53 10.23 8.22
CA THR A 140 23.76 11.48 7.48
C THR A 140 23.61 12.70 8.37
N LYS A 141 22.62 12.71 9.27
CA LYS A 141 22.40 13.79 10.24
C LYS A 141 23.60 13.96 11.17
N ALA A 142 24.20 12.87 11.62
CA ALA A 142 25.40 12.91 12.44
C ALA A 142 26.56 13.65 11.75
N LYS A 143 26.66 13.54 10.40
CA LYS A 143 27.70 14.20 9.60
C LYS A 143 27.36 15.63 9.19
N ASN A 144 26.10 15.89 8.76
CA ASN A 144 25.74 17.12 8.04
C ASN A 144 24.73 18.01 8.78
N ARG A 145 24.19 17.60 9.92
CA ARG A 145 23.19 18.31 10.76
C ARG A 145 21.94 18.78 10.00
N LYS A 146 21.64 18.21 8.82
CA LYS A 146 20.52 18.66 8.01
C LYS A 146 19.20 18.02 8.52
N PRO A 147 18.17 18.82 8.81
CA PRO A 147 16.88 18.27 9.22
C PRO A 147 16.20 17.54 8.05
N PHE A 148 15.34 16.59 8.36
CA PHE A 148 14.51 15.91 7.36
C PHE A 148 13.03 15.98 7.73
N PHE A 149 12.20 15.85 6.71
CA PHE A 149 10.76 15.61 6.81
C PHE A 149 10.46 14.29 6.10
N MET A 150 9.78 13.38 6.80
CA MET A 150 9.39 12.09 6.24
C MET A 150 7.89 11.91 6.28
N GLY A 151 7.31 11.53 5.12
CA GLY A 151 5.93 11.11 5.01
C GLY A 151 5.85 9.61 4.71
N VAL A 152 5.10 8.85 5.50
CA VAL A 152 4.84 7.44 5.27
C VAL A 152 3.33 7.22 5.20
N GLY A 153 2.86 6.75 4.06
CA GLY A 153 1.44 6.51 3.81
C GLY A 153 1.16 5.01 3.69
N PHE A 154 0.24 4.52 4.52
CA PHE A 154 -0.29 3.17 4.41
C PHE A 154 -1.64 3.19 3.70
N ILE A 155 -1.99 2.08 3.06
CA ILE A 155 -3.30 1.90 2.42
C ILE A 155 -4.33 1.47 3.45
N ARG A 156 -3.99 0.47 4.29
CA ARG A 156 -4.94 -0.04 5.29
C ARG A 156 -5.22 1.01 6.36
N PRO A 157 -6.49 1.20 6.75
CA PRO A 157 -7.67 0.33 6.57
C PRO A 157 -8.53 0.59 5.30
N HIS A 158 -7.98 1.07 4.20
CA HIS A 158 -8.71 1.14 2.93
C HIS A 158 -8.93 -0.27 2.36
N THR A 159 -10.07 -0.49 1.73
CA THR A 159 -10.42 -1.73 1.02
C THR A 159 -9.49 -2.04 -0.17
N PRO A 160 -9.30 -3.32 -0.52
CA PRO A 160 -9.81 -4.52 0.13
C PRO A 160 -9.18 -4.72 1.51
N LEU A 161 -9.94 -5.25 2.47
CA LEU A 161 -9.46 -5.48 3.84
C LEU A 161 -8.77 -6.85 3.95
N ILE A 162 -7.68 -6.99 3.21
CA ILE A 162 -6.87 -8.22 3.14
C ILE A 162 -5.51 -7.92 3.79
N VAL A 163 -5.19 -8.67 4.84
CA VAL A 163 -3.95 -8.54 5.61
C VAL A 163 -3.42 -9.92 6.02
N PRO A 164 -2.10 -10.07 6.28
CA PRO A 164 -1.54 -11.32 6.77
C PRO A 164 -2.27 -11.87 8.00
N GLN A 165 -2.41 -13.20 8.07
CA GLN A 165 -3.10 -13.92 9.14
C GLN A 165 -2.66 -13.49 10.53
N LYS A 166 -1.37 -13.24 10.74
CA LYS A 166 -0.80 -12.78 12.02
C LYS A 166 -1.52 -11.59 12.64
N PHE A 167 -2.14 -10.72 11.82
CA PHE A 167 -2.89 -9.56 12.32
C PHE A 167 -4.30 -9.94 12.79
N PHE A 168 -4.92 -10.94 12.18
CA PHE A 168 -6.18 -11.51 12.68
C PHE A 168 -5.96 -12.21 14.01
N ASP A 169 -4.87 -12.95 14.15
CA ASP A 169 -4.53 -13.71 15.36
C ASP A 169 -4.32 -12.81 16.60
N MET A 170 -4.04 -11.51 16.38
CA MET A 170 -3.95 -10.54 17.47
C MET A 170 -5.31 -10.18 18.09
N PHE A 171 -6.41 -10.48 17.41
CA PHE A 171 -7.78 -10.15 17.82
C PHE A 171 -8.69 -11.39 17.70
N PRO A 172 -8.45 -12.43 18.52
CA PRO A 172 -9.26 -13.65 18.46
C PRO A 172 -10.71 -13.32 18.84
N VAL A 173 -11.67 -13.85 18.05
CA VAL A 173 -13.12 -13.76 18.24
C VAL A 173 -13.61 -14.96 19.01
#